data_968bcbda79c5067b107a740a04d618f4
#
_entry.id   968bcbda79c5067b107a740a04d618f4
#
_cell.length_a   1.000
_cell.length_b   1.000
_cell.length_c   1.000
_cell.angle_alpha   90.00
_cell.angle_beta   90.00
_cell.angle_gamma   90.00
#
_symmetry.space_group_name_H-M   'P 1'
#
loop_
_entity.id
_entity.type
_entity.pdbx_description
1 polymer ?
#
loop_
_entity_poly.entity_id
_entity_poly.type
_entity_poly.pdbx_seq_one_letter_code
_entity_poly.pdbx_strand_id
1 'polypeptide(L)'
;MRVGVHKIRMNNPGDVSELQRLIEAGEVKPDEIVALIGKTEGNGGANDFTRGFATQSFSLLLAGYLGISPEAVTQRIPFVWSGGTEGVLSPHATIFTRSEAEPTGEKRLSIGIAITREFAPEEVGTMTEVREVAEAVRAAFFDAAIDNAADVHYVQVKGPLLTPAAVADAGRRGAKLVTTDPNGSKPYARGATALGVAVALGEVDEALLSDEVIARRMDFYSSVANTSAGGELRNCEIILFGNSSRAGGNLRIGHGILKDVVDTDGVKAAIADALGTKADQTAVDVSAVKAVFAKAEAPVGGVLRGARTTMLSDADINYERHARAALGAVITSVTGDPRIFVSGGTEHQCKPGEAPIAVIVEI
;
A
#
# COMPACT_ATOMS: atom_id res chain seq x y z
N MET A 1 -6.18 4.41 21.90
CA MET A 1 -5.64 3.42 20.91
C MET A 1 -4.13 3.55 20.86
N ARG A 2 -3.39 2.43 20.80
CA ARG A 2 -1.95 2.36 20.55
C ARG A 2 -1.70 1.41 19.37
N VAL A 3 -0.91 1.85 18.40
CA VAL A 3 -0.50 1.03 17.25
C VAL A 3 0.89 0.45 17.52
N GLY A 4 1.05 -0.85 17.34
CA GLY A 4 2.34 -1.54 17.29
C GLY A 4 2.75 -1.82 15.84
N VAL A 5 4.05 -1.79 15.56
CA VAL A 5 4.62 -2.04 14.22
C VAL A 5 5.75 -3.06 14.38
N HIS A 6 5.55 -4.26 13.85
CA HIS A 6 6.47 -5.38 13.97
C HIS A 6 6.90 -5.84 12.58
N LYS A 7 8.15 -5.57 12.21
CA LYS A 7 8.70 -5.95 10.90
C LYS A 7 9.43 -7.28 11.02
N ILE A 8 8.95 -8.29 10.30
CA ILE A 8 9.50 -9.64 10.29
C ILE A 8 10.18 -9.98 8.97
N ARG A 9 11.16 -10.87 9.01
CA ARG A 9 11.81 -11.45 7.83
C ARG A 9 11.00 -12.62 7.30
N MET A 10 11.12 -12.88 6.00
CA MET A 10 10.53 -14.04 5.35
C MET A 10 11.56 -14.70 4.45
N ASN A 11 11.84 -16.00 4.64
CA ASN A 11 12.76 -16.77 3.81
C ASN A 11 12.09 -17.30 2.53
N ASN A 12 10.76 -17.30 2.49
CA ASN A 12 9.92 -17.59 1.34
C ASN A 12 8.53 -17.00 1.58
N PRO A 13 7.63 -16.95 0.58
CA PRO A 13 6.31 -16.31 0.75
C PRO A 13 5.42 -16.93 1.84
N GLY A 14 5.64 -18.20 2.19
CA GLY A 14 4.88 -18.89 3.24
C GLY A 14 5.58 -18.92 4.61
N ASP A 15 6.71 -18.22 4.77
CA ASP A 15 7.46 -18.24 6.03
C ASP A 15 6.78 -17.38 7.10
N VAL A 16 6.14 -18.03 8.04
CA VAL A 16 5.44 -17.42 9.19
C VAL A 16 6.21 -17.58 10.50
N SER A 17 7.43 -18.15 10.46
CA SER A 17 8.18 -18.59 11.65
C SER A 17 8.50 -17.44 12.60
N GLU A 18 8.88 -16.26 12.07
CA GLU A 18 9.19 -15.11 12.93
C GLU A 18 7.93 -14.52 13.58
N LEU A 19 6.79 -14.49 12.88
CA LEU A 19 5.52 -14.10 13.50
C LEU A 19 5.11 -15.08 14.60
N GLN A 20 5.23 -16.38 14.34
CA GLN A 20 4.95 -17.40 15.35
C GLN A 20 5.83 -17.21 16.59
N ARG A 21 7.12 -17.00 16.42
CA ARG A 21 8.06 -16.71 17.52
C ARG A 21 7.64 -15.48 18.33
N LEU A 22 7.23 -14.37 17.67
CA LEU A 22 6.77 -13.15 18.35
C LEU A 22 5.49 -13.39 19.17
N ILE A 23 4.58 -14.21 18.64
CA ILE A 23 3.35 -14.60 19.36
C ILE A 23 3.69 -15.47 20.56
N GLU A 24 4.52 -16.50 20.40
CA GLU A 24 4.93 -17.40 21.47
C GLU A 24 5.74 -16.69 22.56
N ALA A 25 6.51 -15.66 22.20
CA ALA A 25 7.21 -14.80 23.15
C ALA A 25 6.31 -13.77 23.85
N GLY A 26 5.03 -13.66 23.45
CA GLY A 26 4.11 -12.65 23.97
C GLY A 26 4.39 -11.22 23.52
N GLU A 27 5.28 -11.04 22.52
CA GLU A 27 5.61 -9.74 21.93
C GLU A 27 4.50 -9.23 21.00
N VAL A 28 3.74 -10.15 20.41
CA VAL A 28 2.56 -9.89 19.57
C VAL A 28 1.41 -10.73 20.07
N LYS A 29 0.27 -10.10 20.32
CA LYS A 29 -0.97 -10.81 20.65
C LYS A 29 -1.79 -11.00 19.37
N PRO A 30 -2.22 -12.23 19.04
CA PRO A 30 -2.96 -12.52 17.81
C PRO A 30 -4.26 -11.72 17.64
N ASP A 31 -4.98 -11.49 18.75
CA ASP A 31 -6.24 -10.76 18.79
C ASP A 31 -6.08 -9.24 18.62
N GLU A 32 -4.88 -8.72 18.84
CA GLU A 32 -4.51 -7.31 18.59
C GLU A 32 -4.05 -7.06 17.13
N ILE A 33 -3.76 -8.11 16.34
CA ILE A 33 -3.35 -7.94 14.93
C ILE A 33 -4.53 -7.43 14.11
N VAL A 34 -4.33 -6.30 13.43
CA VAL A 34 -5.37 -5.64 12.62
C VAL A 34 -5.04 -5.58 11.14
N ALA A 35 -3.77 -5.66 10.74
CA ALA A 35 -3.36 -5.64 9.33
C ALA A 35 -1.95 -6.18 9.13
N LEU A 36 -1.66 -6.64 7.90
CA LEU A 36 -0.32 -6.99 7.43
C LEU A 36 -0.05 -6.31 6.08
N ILE A 37 1.16 -5.76 5.93
CA ILE A 37 1.65 -5.22 4.65
C ILE A 37 3.03 -5.84 4.40
N GLY A 38 3.23 -6.46 3.22
CA GLY A 38 4.49 -7.15 2.97
C GLY A 38 4.88 -7.29 1.50
N LYS A 39 6.12 -7.73 1.31
CA LYS A 39 6.75 -8.01 0.02
C LYS A 39 7.03 -9.50 -0.13
N THR A 40 6.64 -10.06 -1.27
CA THR A 40 6.93 -11.45 -1.64
C THR A 40 7.86 -11.52 -2.85
N GLU A 41 8.51 -12.66 -3.08
CA GLU A 41 9.45 -12.90 -4.18
C GLU A 41 8.77 -13.16 -5.54
N GLY A 42 7.51 -12.78 -5.71
CA GLY A 42 6.76 -12.99 -6.94
C GLY A 42 7.15 -12.05 -8.08
N ASN A 43 6.47 -12.21 -9.20
CA ASN A 43 6.72 -11.41 -10.40
C ASN A 43 5.92 -10.07 -10.44
N GLY A 44 4.99 -9.86 -9.51
CA GLY A 44 4.12 -8.68 -9.46
C GLY A 44 3.06 -8.61 -10.57
N GLY A 45 2.94 -9.62 -11.41
CA GLY A 45 1.96 -9.71 -12.49
C GLY A 45 0.62 -10.29 -12.05
N ALA A 46 -0.29 -10.46 -13.03
CA ALA A 46 -1.61 -11.04 -12.79
C ALA A 46 -1.54 -12.53 -12.33
N ASN A 47 -0.46 -13.23 -12.68
CA ASN A 47 -0.21 -14.62 -12.29
C ASN A 47 0.81 -14.77 -11.15
N ASP A 48 0.96 -13.76 -10.30
CA ASP A 48 1.79 -13.84 -9.12
C ASP A 48 1.07 -14.60 -7.99
N PHE A 49 1.33 -15.89 -7.88
CA PHE A 49 0.72 -16.75 -6.87
C PHE A 49 1.38 -16.65 -5.49
N THR A 50 2.54 -15.98 -5.37
CA THR A 50 3.23 -15.82 -4.08
C THR A 50 2.40 -15.04 -3.07
N ARG A 51 1.61 -14.06 -3.53
CA ARG A 51 0.71 -13.28 -2.68
C ARG A 51 -0.39 -14.12 -2.06
N GLY A 52 -1.08 -14.93 -2.86
CA GLY A 52 -2.11 -15.86 -2.37
C GLY A 52 -1.52 -16.92 -1.43
N PHE A 53 -0.31 -17.42 -1.73
CA PHE A 53 0.38 -18.37 -0.86
C PHE A 53 0.76 -17.74 0.50
N ALA A 54 1.24 -16.49 0.51
CA ALA A 54 1.51 -15.77 1.73
C ALA A 54 0.21 -15.55 2.55
N THR A 55 -0.86 -15.05 1.92
CA THR A 55 -2.17 -14.90 2.59
C THR A 55 -2.63 -16.22 3.21
N GLN A 56 -2.56 -17.33 2.48
CA GLN A 56 -2.94 -18.64 2.99
C GLN A 56 -2.10 -19.05 4.20
N SER A 57 -0.78 -18.90 4.13
CA SER A 57 0.13 -19.31 5.21
C SER A 57 -0.10 -18.49 6.48
N PHE A 58 -0.22 -17.16 6.36
CA PHE A 58 -0.46 -16.28 7.51
C PHE A 58 -1.88 -16.45 8.08
N SER A 59 -2.90 -16.62 7.23
CA SER A 59 -4.28 -16.84 7.71
C SER A 59 -4.41 -18.20 8.42
N LEU A 60 -3.74 -19.25 7.96
CA LEU A 60 -3.71 -20.56 8.64
C LEU A 60 -3.05 -20.46 10.02
N LEU A 61 -1.90 -19.76 10.13
CA LEU A 61 -1.24 -19.56 11.42
C LEU A 61 -2.18 -18.83 12.40
N LEU A 62 -2.75 -17.68 11.97
CA LEU A 62 -3.60 -16.86 12.82
C LEU A 62 -4.92 -17.55 13.17
N ALA A 63 -5.49 -18.33 12.26
CA ALA A 63 -6.68 -19.15 12.52
C ALA A 63 -6.48 -20.10 13.70
N GLY A 64 -5.28 -20.73 13.78
CA GLY A 64 -4.93 -21.61 14.90
C GLY A 64 -4.91 -20.88 16.25
N TYR A 65 -4.34 -19.68 16.30
CA TYR A 65 -4.28 -18.90 17.53
C TYR A 65 -5.63 -18.25 17.92
N LEU A 66 -6.41 -17.81 16.90
CA LEU A 66 -7.69 -17.12 17.14
C LEU A 66 -8.87 -18.08 17.32
N GLY A 67 -8.72 -19.37 16.99
CA GLY A 67 -9.79 -20.35 17.08
C GLY A 67 -10.93 -20.11 16.07
N ILE A 68 -10.63 -19.52 14.92
CA ILE A 68 -11.59 -19.23 13.82
C ILE A 68 -11.09 -19.83 12.50
N SER A 69 -11.92 -19.84 11.45
CA SER A 69 -11.47 -20.34 10.15
C SER A 69 -10.50 -19.35 9.45
N PRO A 70 -9.63 -19.83 8.54
CA PRO A 70 -8.76 -18.95 7.74
C PRO A 70 -9.54 -17.91 6.95
N GLU A 71 -10.73 -18.26 6.44
CA GLU A 71 -11.62 -17.32 5.74
C GLU A 71 -12.13 -16.21 6.68
N ALA A 72 -12.47 -16.55 7.92
CA ALA A 72 -12.87 -15.55 8.92
C ALA A 72 -11.70 -14.64 9.31
N VAL A 73 -10.45 -15.13 9.27
CA VAL A 73 -9.26 -14.30 9.46
C VAL A 73 -9.14 -13.27 8.34
N THR A 74 -9.26 -13.68 7.05
CA THR A 74 -9.14 -12.76 5.90
C THR A 74 -10.31 -11.79 5.77
N GLN A 75 -11.47 -12.10 6.35
CA GLN A 75 -12.59 -11.15 6.47
C GLN A 75 -12.40 -10.09 7.55
N ARG A 76 -11.47 -10.31 8.47
CA ARG A 76 -11.19 -9.42 9.61
C ARG A 76 -9.88 -8.66 9.48
N ILE A 77 -8.85 -9.29 8.91
CA ILE A 77 -7.48 -8.77 8.85
C ILE A 77 -7.07 -8.64 7.38
N PRO A 78 -6.87 -7.43 6.85
CA PRO A 78 -6.30 -7.21 5.53
C PRO A 78 -4.88 -7.77 5.42
N PHE A 79 -4.60 -8.46 4.30
CA PHE A 79 -3.29 -9.01 3.95
C PHE A 79 -2.79 -8.38 2.65
N VAL A 80 -2.15 -7.24 2.73
CA VAL A 80 -1.66 -6.52 1.56
C VAL A 80 -0.27 -6.99 1.16
N TRP A 81 -0.19 -7.79 0.11
CA TRP A 81 1.06 -8.26 -0.45
C TRP A 81 1.38 -7.57 -1.78
N SER A 82 2.63 -7.17 -1.95
CA SER A 82 3.20 -6.73 -3.23
C SER A 82 4.25 -7.73 -3.69
N GLY A 83 4.04 -8.32 -4.86
CA GLY A 83 5.02 -9.23 -5.46
C GLY A 83 6.21 -8.50 -6.06
N GLY A 84 7.38 -9.13 -5.91
CA GLY A 84 8.65 -8.64 -6.45
C GLY A 84 9.54 -7.95 -5.42
N THR A 85 10.73 -8.53 -5.28
CA THR A 85 11.83 -8.04 -4.42
C THR A 85 13.03 -7.72 -5.30
N GLU A 86 12.79 -6.83 -6.27
CA GLU A 86 13.78 -6.46 -7.27
C GLU A 86 14.97 -5.70 -6.63
N GLY A 87 16.14 -5.86 -7.21
CA GLY A 87 17.36 -5.19 -6.77
C GLY A 87 17.77 -5.62 -5.37
N VAL A 88 17.73 -4.70 -4.43
CA VAL A 88 18.11 -4.91 -3.02
C VAL A 88 16.93 -5.13 -2.08
N LEU A 89 15.70 -5.07 -2.58
CA LEU A 89 14.51 -5.27 -1.75
C LEU A 89 14.47 -6.67 -1.15
N SER A 90 14.10 -6.77 0.13
CA SER A 90 14.05 -8.02 0.86
C SER A 90 12.61 -8.47 1.12
N PRO A 91 12.31 -9.78 1.03
CA PRO A 91 11.03 -10.33 1.46
C PRO A 91 10.80 -10.06 2.95
N HIS A 92 9.61 -9.57 3.28
CA HIS A 92 9.25 -9.23 4.66
C HIS A 92 7.75 -9.02 4.81
N ALA A 93 7.28 -9.05 6.04
CA ALA A 93 5.96 -8.54 6.41
C ALA A 93 6.09 -7.51 7.55
N THR A 94 5.26 -6.49 7.52
CA THR A 94 5.04 -5.55 8.62
C THR A 94 3.67 -5.86 9.21
N ILE A 95 3.66 -6.30 10.47
CA ILE A 95 2.46 -6.64 11.22
C ILE A 95 2.06 -5.40 12.02
N PHE A 96 0.79 -5.02 11.93
CA PHE A 96 0.22 -3.93 12.70
C PHE A 96 -0.69 -4.48 13.79
N THR A 97 -0.45 -4.05 15.02
CA THR A 97 -1.31 -4.36 16.15
C THR A 97 -2.01 -3.12 16.66
N ARG A 98 -3.18 -3.29 17.23
CA ARG A 98 -3.98 -2.22 17.84
C ARG A 98 -4.46 -2.65 19.20
N SER A 99 -4.05 -1.92 20.24
CA SER A 99 -4.46 -2.13 21.62
C SER A 99 -5.04 -0.87 22.24
N GLU A 100 -5.70 -1.02 23.39
CA GLU A 100 -6.17 0.11 24.16
C GLU A 100 -4.99 0.87 24.78
N ALA A 101 -5.05 2.19 24.78
CA ALA A 101 -4.10 3.06 25.46
C ALA A 101 -4.72 4.45 25.67
N GLU A 102 -4.29 5.10 26.73
CA GLU A 102 -4.64 6.50 26.98
C GLU A 102 -3.98 7.41 25.93
N PRO A 103 -4.68 8.45 25.48
CA PRO A 103 -4.10 9.47 24.61
C PRO A 103 -2.93 10.17 25.29
N THR A 104 -1.90 10.51 24.51
CA THR A 104 -0.74 11.29 25.02
C THR A 104 -1.00 12.79 25.05
N GLY A 105 -2.09 13.26 24.45
CA GLY A 105 -2.35 14.68 24.23
C GLY A 105 -1.67 15.25 22.99
N GLU A 106 -0.76 14.51 22.38
CA GLU A 106 -0.11 14.84 21.10
C GLU A 106 -0.57 13.87 20.01
N LYS A 107 -0.45 14.28 18.74
CA LYS A 107 -0.82 13.42 17.63
C LYS A 107 0.15 12.24 17.50
N ARG A 108 -0.39 11.02 17.57
CA ARG A 108 0.33 9.75 17.49
C ARG A 108 -0.26 8.87 16.39
N LEU A 109 0.54 7.92 15.91
CA LEU A 109 0.13 6.96 14.88
C LEU A 109 -1.19 6.32 15.24
N SER A 110 -2.11 6.40 14.29
CA SER A 110 -3.41 5.73 14.33
C SER A 110 -3.64 4.93 13.06
N ILE A 111 -4.43 3.86 13.17
CA ILE A 111 -4.75 2.95 12.07
C ILE A 111 -6.25 2.69 12.03
N GLY A 112 -6.82 2.74 10.83
CA GLY A 112 -8.19 2.32 10.56
C GLY A 112 -8.27 1.34 9.42
N ILE A 113 -9.21 0.40 9.53
CA ILE A 113 -9.36 -0.72 8.61
C ILE A 113 -10.78 -0.73 8.04
N ALA A 114 -10.89 -1.00 6.75
CA ALA A 114 -12.18 -1.31 6.12
C ALA A 114 -11.99 -2.32 4.99
N ILE A 115 -13.03 -3.07 4.70
CA ILE A 115 -13.07 -4.04 3.60
C ILE A 115 -14.38 -3.79 2.85
N THR A 116 -14.31 -3.65 1.51
CA THR A 116 -15.50 -3.47 0.67
C THR A 116 -16.25 -4.78 0.48
N ARG A 117 -17.44 -4.71 -0.10
CA ARG A 117 -18.07 -5.89 -0.71
C ARG A 117 -17.21 -6.45 -1.85
N GLU A 118 -17.51 -7.65 -2.28
CA GLU A 118 -16.94 -8.19 -3.53
C GLU A 118 -17.44 -7.42 -4.76
N PHE A 119 -16.56 -7.26 -5.76
CA PHE A 119 -16.86 -6.66 -7.05
C PHE A 119 -17.14 -7.71 -8.10
N ALA A 120 -18.15 -7.45 -8.94
CA ALA A 120 -18.27 -8.13 -10.20
C ALA A 120 -17.15 -7.69 -11.16
N PRO A 121 -16.70 -8.54 -12.10
CA PRO A 121 -15.61 -8.19 -13.01
C PRO A 121 -15.81 -6.86 -13.76
N GLU A 122 -17.05 -6.56 -14.16
CA GLU A 122 -17.44 -5.34 -14.87
C GLU A 122 -17.39 -4.07 -14.03
N GLU A 123 -17.27 -4.17 -12.71
CA GLU A 123 -17.15 -3.03 -11.79
C GLU A 123 -15.70 -2.61 -11.58
N VAL A 124 -14.74 -3.51 -11.83
CA VAL A 124 -13.30 -3.25 -11.65
C VAL A 124 -12.81 -2.17 -12.61
N GLY A 125 -12.18 -1.14 -12.08
CA GLY A 125 -11.66 0.00 -12.85
C GLY A 125 -12.73 0.99 -13.31
N THR A 126 -13.88 1.03 -12.65
CA THR A 126 -15.00 1.92 -12.98
C THR A 126 -15.36 2.86 -11.82
N MET A 127 -16.27 3.80 -12.07
CA MET A 127 -16.82 4.69 -11.03
C MET A 127 -17.54 3.95 -9.90
N THR A 128 -18.01 2.72 -10.15
CA THR A 128 -18.56 1.87 -9.09
C THR A 128 -17.48 1.53 -8.06
N GLU A 129 -16.30 1.09 -8.52
CA GLU A 129 -15.17 0.82 -7.62
C GLU A 129 -14.71 2.10 -6.91
N VAL A 130 -14.65 3.26 -7.60
CA VAL A 130 -14.32 4.56 -6.99
C VAL A 130 -15.22 4.86 -5.79
N ARG A 131 -16.55 4.74 -5.95
CA ARG A 131 -17.54 5.06 -4.91
C ARG A 131 -17.45 4.10 -3.71
N GLU A 132 -17.38 2.81 -3.97
CA GLU A 132 -17.28 1.78 -2.92
C GLU A 132 -15.99 1.96 -2.09
N VAL A 133 -14.87 2.26 -2.78
CA VAL A 133 -13.60 2.55 -2.08
C VAL A 133 -13.69 3.85 -1.29
N ALA A 134 -14.34 4.90 -1.84
CA ALA A 134 -14.50 6.16 -1.12
C ALA A 134 -15.30 5.97 0.19
N GLU A 135 -16.35 5.17 0.16
CA GLU A 135 -17.12 4.83 1.37
C GLU A 135 -16.28 4.04 2.37
N ALA A 136 -15.55 3.04 1.91
CA ALA A 136 -14.68 2.23 2.77
C ALA A 136 -13.53 3.06 3.39
N VAL A 137 -12.96 4.01 2.63
CA VAL A 137 -11.94 4.94 3.17
C VAL A 137 -12.53 5.85 4.24
N ARG A 138 -13.76 6.36 4.07
CA ARG A 138 -14.45 7.13 5.12
C ARG A 138 -14.69 6.29 6.38
N ALA A 139 -15.07 5.01 6.22
CA ALA A 139 -15.20 4.09 7.35
C ALA A 139 -13.87 3.85 8.07
N ALA A 140 -12.78 3.63 7.32
CA ALA A 140 -11.44 3.49 7.88
C ALA A 140 -10.95 4.78 8.56
N PHE A 141 -11.27 5.95 8.02
CA PHE A 141 -10.97 7.24 8.63
C PHE A 141 -11.65 7.40 9.99
N PHE A 142 -12.92 7.02 10.08
CA PHE A 142 -13.66 7.00 11.36
C PHE A 142 -13.07 5.98 12.34
N ASP A 143 -12.76 4.75 11.89
CA ASP A 143 -12.16 3.68 12.71
C ASP A 143 -10.77 4.10 13.25
N ALA A 144 -9.99 4.88 12.47
CA ALA A 144 -8.71 5.45 12.91
C ALA A 144 -8.86 6.55 13.96
N ALA A 145 -10.06 7.01 14.27
CA ALA A 145 -10.32 8.13 15.18
C ALA A 145 -9.50 9.39 14.82
N ILE A 146 -9.40 9.70 13.54
CA ILE A 146 -8.76 10.91 13.01
C ILE A 146 -9.84 11.96 12.77
N ASP A 147 -9.59 13.21 13.18
CA ASP A 147 -10.58 14.29 13.11
C ASP A 147 -10.43 15.15 11.84
N ASN A 148 -9.26 15.15 11.20
CA ASN A 148 -8.98 15.99 10.03
C ASN A 148 -8.29 15.16 8.92
N ALA A 149 -8.78 15.28 7.69
CA ALA A 149 -8.16 14.63 6.54
C ALA A 149 -6.68 15.00 6.33
N ALA A 150 -6.28 16.21 6.73
CA ALA A 150 -4.87 16.65 6.69
C ALA A 150 -3.94 15.84 7.64
N ASP A 151 -4.50 15.08 8.56
CA ASP A 151 -3.75 14.18 9.46
C ASP A 151 -3.64 12.75 8.93
N VAL A 152 -4.23 12.48 7.75
CA VAL A 152 -4.05 11.22 7.03
C VAL A 152 -2.75 11.32 6.22
N HIS A 153 -1.87 10.36 6.38
CA HIS A 153 -0.56 10.35 5.74
C HIS A 153 -0.36 9.17 4.79
N TYR A 154 -1.20 8.15 4.86
CA TYR A 154 -1.08 6.98 4.01
C TYR A 154 -2.39 6.17 3.97
N VAL A 155 -2.86 5.88 2.77
CA VAL A 155 -4.01 5.00 2.56
C VAL A 155 -3.59 3.88 1.61
N GLN A 156 -3.33 2.70 2.18
CA GLN A 156 -3.10 1.51 1.40
C GLN A 156 -4.44 0.95 0.94
N VAL A 157 -4.62 0.80 -0.37
CA VAL A 157 -5.73 0.04 -0.93
C VAL A 157 -5.19 -1.13 -1.74
N LYS A 158 -5.67 -2.32 -1.45
CA LYS A 158 -5.43 -3.51 -2.27
C LYS A 158 -6.75 -3.96 -2.85
N GLY A 159 -6.88 -3.89 -4.17
CA GLY A 159 -8.11 -4.26 -4.88
C GLY A 159 -7.93 -5.43 -5.85
N PRO A 160 -9.02 -5.90 -6.48
CA PRO A 160 -8.97 -6.94 -7.50
C PRO A 160 -8.40 -6.41 -8.82
N LEU A 161 -7.85 -7.31 -9.64
CA LEU A 161 -7.63 -7.12 -11.06
C LEU A 161 -8.47 -8.11 -11.86
N LEU A 162 -8.60 -7.89 -13.16
CA LEU A 162 -9.30 -8.81 -14.05
C LEU A 162 -8.44 -10.05 -14.33
N THR A 163 -8.73 -11.16 -13.65
CA THR A 163 -8.09 -12.46 -13.94
C THR A 163 -8.62 -13.04 -15.24
N PRO A 164 -7.91 -14.00 -15.87
CA PRO A 164 -8.47 -14.72 -17.04
C PRO A 164 -9.83 -15.36 -16.77
N ALA A 165 -10.06 -15.86 -15.55
CA ALA A 165 -11.33 -16.43 -15.13
C ALA A 165 -12.45 -15.36 -15.06
N ALA A 166 -12.13 -14.17 -14.51
CA ALA A 166 -13.05 -13.04 -14.46
C ALA A 166 -13.43 -12.54 -15.86
N VAL A 167 -12.44 -12.44 -16.77
CA VAL A 167 -12.67 -12.07 -18.18
C VAL A 167 -13.58 -13.09 -18.87
N ALA A 168 -13.31 -14.39 -18.68
CA ALA A 168 -14.14 -15.45 -19.26
C ALA A 168 -15.57 -15.45 -18.69
N ASP A 169 -15.74 -15.17 -17.40
CA ASP A 169 -17.06 -15.05 -16.77
C ASP A 169 -17.85 -13.88 -17.35
N ALA A 170 -17.27 -12.67 -17.40
CA ALA A 170 -17.89 -11.50 -18.00
C ALA A 170 -18.29 -11.75 -19.48
N GLY A 171 -17.40 -12.41 -20.24
CA GLY A 171 -17.69 -12.78 -21.63
C GLY A 171 -18.91 -13.71 -21.77
N ARG A 172 -19.07 -14.70 -20.89
CA ARG A 172 -20.27 -15.58 -20.89
C ARG A 172 -21.55 -14.82 -20.57
N ARG A 173 -21.48 -13.81 -19.74
CA ARG A 173 -22.63 -12.96 -19.34
C ARG A 173 -22.88 -11.78 -20.29
N GLY A 174 -21.98 -11.56 -21.28
CA GLY A 174 -22.05 -10.39 -22.16
C GLY A 174 -21.77 -9.07 -21.45
N ALA A 175 -21.10 -9.09 -20.28
CA ALA A 175 -20.77 -7.92 -19.53
C ALA A 175 -19.56 -7.19 -20.14
N LYS A 176 -19.60 -5.85 -20.17
CA LYS A 176 -18.52 -5.01 -20.73
C LYS A 176 -17.46 -4.76 -19.67
N LEU A 177 -16.21 -5.04 -20.00
CA LEU A 177 -15.04 -4.77 -19.14
C LEU A 177 -14.27 -3.54 -19.62
N VAL A 178 -13.50 -2.92 -18.72
CA VAL A 178 -12.55 -1.84 -19.07
C VAL A 178 -11.47 -2.35 -20.03
N THR A 179 -11.08 -3.61 -19.91
CA THR A 179 -10.15 -4.33 -20.80
C THR A 179 -10.31 -5.84 -20.62
N THR A 180 -9.92 -6.62 -21.62
CA THR A 180 -9.83 -8.10 -21.53
C THR A 180 -8.40 -8.60 -21.27
N ASP A 181 -7.41 -7.68 -21.16
CA ASP A 181 -6.03 -8.02 -20.80
C ASP A 181 -5.88 -7.97 -19.27
N PRO A 182 -5.58 -9.11 -18.61
CA PRO A 182 -5.38 -9.15 -17.15
C PRO A 182 -4.31 -8.19 -16.63
N ASN A 183 -3.15 -8.10 -17.28
CA ASN A 183 -2.11 -7.14 -16.88
C ASN A 183 -2.50 -5.70 -17.22
N GLY A 184 -3.16 -5.47 -18.35
CA GLY A 184 -3.70 -4.19 -18.77
C GLY A 184 -4.82 -3.66 -17.87
N SER A 185 -5.45 -4.52 -17.04
CA SER A 185 -6.47 -4.08 -16.08
C SER A 185 -5.87 -3.39 -14.83
N LYS A 186 -4.58 -3.62 -14.52
CA LYS A 186 -3.93 -3.05 -13.32
C LYS A 186 -3.99 -1.52 -13.24
N PRO A 187 -3.70 -0.75 -14.33
CA PRO A 187 -3.81 0.71 -14.28
C PRO A 187 -5.22 1.20 -13.93
N TYR A 188 -6.26 0.56 -14.49
CA TYR A 188 -7.65 0.92 -14.20
C TYR A 188 -8.04 0.61 -12.76
N ALA A 189 -7.72 -0.58 -12.27
CA ALA A 189 -8.00 -0.98 -10.89
C ALA A 189 -7.25 -0.08 -9.88
N ARG A 190 -5.94 0.19 -10.09
CA ARG A 190 -5.17 1.11 -9.25
C ARG A 190 -5.71 2.52 -9.30
N GLY A 191 -6.06 2.99 -10.51
CA GLY A 191 -6.58 4.33 -10.72
C GLY A 191 -7.94 4.55 -10.06
N ALA A 192 -8.87 3.61 -10.21
CA ALA A 192 -10.18 3.68 -9.56
C ALA A 192 -10.05 3.72 -8.04
N THR A 193 -9.25 2.83 -7.46
CA THR A 193 -9.03 2.79 -6.01
C THR A 193 -8.34 4.06 -5.49
N ALA A 194 -7.38 4.64 -6.23
CA ALA A 194 -6.73 5.89 -5.85
C ALA A 194 -7.68 7.10 -5.93
N LEU A 195 -8.52 7.16 -6.96
CA LEU A 195 -9.57 8.19 -7.04
C LEU A 195 -10.62 8.05 -5.94
N GLY A 196 -10.93 6.82 -5.50
CA GLY A 196 -11.77 6.58 -4.33
C GLY A 196 -11.18 7.18 -3.06
N VAL A 197 -9.86 7.06 -2.85
CA VAL A 197 -9.15 7.73 -1.75
C VAL A 197 -9.25 9.25 -1.89
N ALA A 198 -8.97 9.79 -3.09
CA ALA A 198 -9.01 11.23 -3.36
C ALA A 198 -10.39 11.84 -3.08
N VAL A 199 -11.46 11.16 -3.50
CA VAL A 199 -12.85 11.58 -3.24
C VAL A 199 -13.18 11.50 -1.75
N ALA A 200 -12.79 10.44 -1.07
CA ALA A 200 -13.07 10.26 0.35
C ALA A 200 -12.45 11.37 1.22
N LEU A 201 -11.23 11.79 0.88
CA LEU A 201 -10.46 12.79 1.62
C LEU A 201 -10.70 14.23 1.12
N GLY A 202 -11.53 14.41 0.08
CA GLY A 202 -11.86 15.72 -0.47
C GLY A 202 -10.75 16.37 -1.32
N GLU A 203 -9.77 15.56 -1.78
CA GLU A 203 -8.72 16.03 -2.70
C GLU A 203 -9.25 16.21 -4.13
N VAL A 204 -10.30 15.46 -4.52
CA VAL A 204 -10.95 15.53 -5.83
C VAL A 204 -12.47 15.51 -5.65
N ASP A 205 -13.17 16.40 -6.38
CA ASP A 205 -14.64 16.39 -6.44
C ASP A 205 -15.12 15.24 -7.34
N GLU A 206 -15.96 14.35 -6.81
CA GLU A 206 -16.54 13.22 -7.55
C GLU A 206 -17.29 13.67 -8.82
N ALA A 207 -17.91 14.85 -8.80
CA ALA A 207 -18.65 15.39 -9.96
C ALA A 207 -17.76 15.63 -11.19
N LEU A 208 -16.44 15.69 -11.02
CA LEU A 208 -15.47 15.84 -12.12
C LEU A 208 -15.00 14.51 -12.70
N LEU A 209 -15.43 13.38 -12.12
CA LEU A 209 -14.97 12.06 -12.48
C LEU A 209 -15.98 11.29 -13.34
N SER A 210 -15.44 10.44 -14.19
CA SER A 210 -16.20 9.46 -14.98
C SER A 210 -15.29 8.28 -15.32
N ASP A 211 -15.83 7.20 -15.87
CA ASP A 211 -15.03 6.03 -16.28
C ASP A 211 -13.93 6.41 -17.30
N GLU A 212 -14.13 7.47 -18.11
CA GLU A 212 -13.14 7.96 -19.08
C GLU A 212 -11.97 8.70 -18.44
N VAL A 213 -12.10 9.14 -17.19
CA VAL A 213 -11.03 9.80 -16.43
C VAL A 213 -10.04 8.76 -15.90
N ILE A 214 -10.53 7.59 -15.48
CA ILE A 214 -9.75 6.56 -14.79
C ILE A 214 -8.59 6.07 -15.67
N ALA A 215 -7.38 6.09 -15.13
CA ALA A 215 -6.11 5.73 -15.78
C ALA A 215 -5.76 6.58 -17.02
N ARG A 216 -6.37 7.77 -17.20
CA ARG A 216 -6.12 8.67 -18.34
C ARG A 216 -5.87 10.11 -17.94
N ARG A 217 -6.61 10.66 -16.97
CA ARG A 217 -6.50 12.05 -16.51
C ARG A 217 -5.73 12.11 -15.20
N MET A 218 -4.40 12.05 -15.28
CA MET A 218 -3.49 11.99 -14.11
C MET A 218 -3.36 13.31 -13.35
N ASP A 219 -4.08 14.36 -13.76
CA ASP A 219 -4.24 15.62 -13.03
C ASP A 219 -5.17 15.47 -11.81
N PHE A 220 -6.02 14.43 -11.76
CA PHE A 220 -6.78 14.04 -10.60
C PHE A 220 -6.02 12.93 -9.84
N TYR A 221 -5.61 13.18 -8.59
CA TYR A 221 -4.88 12.20 -7.79
C TYR A 221 -5.04 12.45 -6.30
N SER A 222 -4.71 11.44 -5.49
CA SER A 222 -4.54 11.57 -4.05
C SER A 222 -3.06 11.56 -3.68
N SER A 223 -2.64 12.51 -2.86
CA SER A 223 -1.25 12.64 -2.39
C SER A 223 -0.85 11.60 -1.35
N VAL A 224 -1.82 10.90 -0.75
CA VAL A 224 -1.63 9.92 0.32
C VAL A 224 -2.05 8.50 -0.08
N ALA A 225 -2.59 8.30 -1.28
CA ALA A 225 -2.95 6.99 -1.77
C ALA A 225 -1.70 6.15 -2.12
N ASN A 226 -1.77 4.87 -1.78
CA ASN A 226 -0.83 3.84 -2.22
C ASN A 226 -1.65 2.61 -2.62
N THR A 227 -1.95 2.49 -3.90
CA THR A 227 -2.90 1.49 -4.37
C THR A 227 -2.25 0.42 -5.22
N SER A 228 -2.72 -0.80 -5.09
CA SER A 228 -2.27 -1.94 -5.89
C SER A 228 -3.42 -2.89 -6.19
N ALA A 229 -3.29 -3.67 -7.25
CA ALA A 229 -4.28 -4.66 -7.66
C ALA A 229 -3.67 -6.05 -7.75
N GLY A 230 -4.45 -7.07 -7.41
CA GLY A 230 -4.03 -8.46 -7.45
C GLY A 230 -5.18 -9.42 -7.81
N GLY A 231 -4.84 -10.55 -8.41
CA GLY A 231 -5.82 -11.58 -8.77
C GLY A 231 -6.26 -12.46 -7.60
N GLU A 232 -5.66 -12.27 -6.43
CA GLU A 232 -5.97 -12.99 -5.20
C GLU A 232 -7.20 -12.44 -4.46
N LEU A 233 -7.67 -11.24 -4.81
CA LEU A 233 -8.80 -10.57 -4.17
C LEU A 233 -10.01 -10.44 -5.10
N ARG A 234 -11.19 -10.28 -4.49
CA ARG A 234 -12.45 -9.91 -5.15
C ARG A 234 -13.06 -8.63 -4.60
N ASN A 235 -12.54 -8.14 -3.50
CA ASN A 235 -12.91 -6.92 -2.79
C ASN A 235 -11.70 -6.00 -2.67
N CYS A 236 -11.90 -4.80 -2.12
CA CYS A 236 -10.80 -3.93 -1.73
C CYS A 236 -10.57 -4.01 -0.21
N GLU A 237 -9.30 -4.14 0.17
CA GLU A 237 -8.80 -4.03 1.53
C GLU A 237 -8.19 -2.65 1.71
N ILE A 238 -8.67 -1.90 2.72
CA ILE A 238 -8.24 -0.55 3.04
C ILE A 238 -7.54 -0.55 4.39
N ILE A 239 -6.32 0.00 4.43
CA ILE A 239 -5.56 0.27 5.64
C ILE A 239 -5.18 1.74 5.61
N LEU A 240 -5.79 2.53 6.47
CA LEU A 240 -5.56 3.96 6.56
C LEU A 240 -4.70 4.27 7.78
N PHE A 241 -3.64 5.04 7.56
CA PHE A 241 -2.76 5.54 8.61
C PHE A 241 -2.75 7.06 8.65
N GLY A 242 -2.74 7.58 9.86
CA GLY A 242 -2.54 9.00 10.11
C GLY A 242 -2.13 9.24 11.55
N ASN A 243 -2.15 10.49 11.96
CA ASN A 243 -1.82 10.86 13.33
C ASN A 243 -3.06 11.43 14.03
N SER A 244 -3.42 10.86 15.18
CA SER A 244 -4.59 11.26 15.96
C SER A 244 -4.21 11.73 17.37
N SER A 245 -4.84 12.80 17.85
CA SER A 245 -4.74 13.24 19.24
C SER A 245 -5.40 12.27 20.23
N ARG A 246 -6.23 11.34 19.73
CA ARG A 246 -6.87 10.27 20.50
C ARG A 246 -6.02 9.00 20.60
N ALA A 247 -4.88 8.96 19.89
CA ALA A 247 -3.94 7.86 19.94
C ALA A 247 -2.90 8.05 21.04
N GLY A 248 -2.42 6.93 21.58
CA GLY A 248 -1.30 6.86 22.51
C GLY A 248 -0.08 6.21 21.84
N GLY A 249 0.98 6.03 22.64
CA GLY A 249 2.22 5.42 22.16
C GLY A 249 3.26 6.44 21.70
N ASN A 250 4.29 5.94 21.02
CA ASN A 250 5.49 6.70 20.64
C ASN A 250 5.77 6.64 19.12
N LEU A 251 4.77 6.27 18.31
CA LEU A 251 4.91 6.23 16.86
C LEU A 251 4.22 7.42 16.19
N ARG A 252 4.78 7.86 15.07
CA ARG A 252 4.17 8.83 14.16
C ARG A 252 4.38 8.39 12.72
N ILE A 253 3.55 8.90 11.83
CA ILE A 253 3.70 8.73 10.38
C ILE A 253 3.82 10.09 9.70
N GLY A 254 4.67 10.17 8.67
CA GLY A 254 4.77 11.28 7.75
C GLY A 254 4.76 10.78 6.31
N HIS A 255 4.59 11.69 5.37
CA HIS A 255 4.55 11.34 3.95
C HIS A 255 5.19 12.43 3.08
N GLY A 256 5.37 12.12 1.81
CA GLY A 256 5.85 13.04 0.80
C GLY A 256 5.68 12.49 -0.62
N ILE A 257 5.97 13.32 -1.59
CA ILE A 257 6.02 12.95 -2.99
C ILE A 257 7.47 13.08 -3.47
N LEU A 258 8.05 11.96 -3.90
CA LEU A 258 9.36 11.91 -4.52
C LEU A 258 9.26 12.44 -5.95
N LYS A 259 10.22 13.27 -6.37
CA LYS A 259 10.25 13.90 -7.70
C LYS A 259 10.59 12.90 -8.82
N ASP A 260 11.33 11.85 -8.46
CA ASP A 260 11.75 10.77 -9.37
C ASP A 260 12.30 9.57 -8.57
N VAL A 261 12.66 8.50 -9.25
CA VAL A 261 13.15 7.24 -8.64
C VAL A 261 14.51 7.35 -7.94
N VAL A 262 15.21 8.49 -8.00
CA VAL A 262 16.51 8.73 -7.36
C VAL A 262 16.49 9.92 -6.39
N ASP A 263 15.31 10.32 -5.91
CA ASP A 263 15.13 11.48 -5.03
C ASP A 263 15.42 11.14 -3.55
N THR A 264 16.70 11.13 -3.20
CA THR A 264 17.14 10.93 -1.80
C THR A 264 16.69 12.03 -0.85
N ASP A 265 16.57 13.28 -1.34
CA ASP A 265 16.15 14.40 -0.51
C ASP A 265 14.66 14.30 -0.17
N GLY A 266 13.84 13.83 -1.11
CA GLY A 266 12.43 13.52 -0.85
C GLY A 266 12.26 12.41 0.19
N VAL A 267 13.10 11.36 0.17
CA VAL A 267 13.09 10.32 1.22
C VAL A 267 13.41 10.92 2.60
N LYS A 268 14.45 11.75 2.70
CA LYS A 268 14.80 12.44 3.95
C LYS A 268 13.70 13.39 4.42
N ALA A 269 13.07 14.11 3.48
CA ALA A 269 11.96 15.00 3.78
C ALA A 269 10.75 14.26 4.38
N ALA A 270 10.40 13.09 3.86
CA ALA A 270 9.33 12.26 4.41
C ALA A 270 9.66 11.75 5.83
N ILE A 271 10.92 11.40 6.11
CA ILE A 271 11.35 11.02 7.46
C ILE A 271 11.27 12.24 8.40
N ALA A 272 11.72 13.43 7.95
CA ALA A 272 11.65 14.67 8.72
C ALA A 272 10.20 15.07 9.04
N ASP A 273 9.27 14.89 8.08
CA ASP A 273 7.84 15.11 8.30
C ASP A 273 7.29 14.19 9.40
N ALA A 274 7.64 12.90 9.35
CA ALA A 274 7.25 11.94 10.39
C ALA A 274 7.80 12.30 11.78
N LEU A 275 9.06 12.77 11.85
CA LEU A 275 9.69 13.24 13.10
C LEU A 275 9.14 14.59 13.58
N GLY A 276 8.41 15.33 12.73
CA GLY A 276 7.97 16.70 13.02
C GLY A 276 9.10 17.71 13.01
N THR A 277 10.16 17.44 12.27
CA THR A 277 11.34 18.30 12.13
C THR A 277 11.36 18.97 10.75
N LYS A 278 12.19 20.00 10.56
CA LYS A 278 12.33 20.63 9.24
C LYS A 278 13.25 19.83 8.34
N ALA A 279 12.91 19.73 7.06
CA ALA A 279 13.68 18.97 6.05
C ALA A 279 15.09 19.52 5.77
N ASP A 280 15.41 20.76 6.20
CA ASP A 280 16.71 21.40 6.04
C ASP A 280 17.75 21.00 7.10
N GLN A 281 17.35 20.17 8.08
CA GLN A 281 18.30 19.60 9.03
C GLN A 281 19.14 18.53 8.32
N THR A 282 20.45 18.72 8.31
CA THR A 282 21.44 17.91 7.58
C THR A 282 21.59 16.47 8.08
N ALA A 283 21.08 16.15 9.25
CA ALA A 283 21.09 14.81 9.83
C ALA A 283 19.65 14.40 10.23
N VAL A 284 19.07 13.48 9.45
CA VAL A 284 17.80 12.84 9.82
C VAL A 284 18.13 11.61 10.65
N ASP A 285 17.48 11.45 11.79
CA ASP A 285 17.62 10.22 12.61
C ASP A 285 16.93 9.04 11.93
N VAL A 286 17.69 8.30 11.15
CA VAL A 286 17.21 7.12 10.45
C VAL A 286 17.02 5.91 11.37
N SER A 287 17.59 5.93 12.59
CA SER A 287 17.40 4.85 13.58
C SER A 287 15.98 4.80 14.12
N ALA A 288 15.27 5.92 14.06
CA ALA A 288 13.86 6.02 14.41
C ALA A 288 12.90 5.36 13.40
N VAL A 289 13.36 5.07 12.17
CA VAL A 289 12.51 4.53 11.11
C VAL A 289 12.08 3.10 11.41
N LYS A 290 10.77 2.86 11.51
CA LYS A 290 10.17 1.53 11.75
C LYS A 290 9.65 0.88 10.47
N ALA A 291 9.04 1.66 9.57
CA ALA A 291 8.54 1.15 8.30
C ALA A 291 8.55 2.24 7.22
N VAL A 292 8.74 1.82 5.97
CA VAL A 292 8.66 2.68 4.79
C VAL A 292 7.76 2.04 3.75
N PHE A 293 6.86 2.82 3.18
CA PHE A 293 5.90 2.44 2.14
C PHE A 293 6.05 3.41 0.98
N ALA A 294 6.26 2.89 -0.23
CA ALA A 294 6.44 3.73 -1.40
C ALA A 294 5.82 3.09 -2.65
N LYS A 295 5.55 3.93 -3.61
CA LYS A 295 5.31 3.54 -5.01
C LYS A 295 6.55 3.85 -5.82
N ALA A 296 6.71 3.13 -6.92
CA ALA A 296 7.77 3.41 -7.88
C ALA A 296 7.17 3.55 -9.28
N GLU A 297 7.59 4.58 -9.99
CA GLU A 297 7.20 4.82 -11.37
C GLU A 297 8.43 5.10 -12.24
N ALA A 298 8.39 4.62 -13.48
CA ALA A 298 9.45 4.92 -14.42
C ALA A 298 9.42 6.39 -14.87
N PRO A 299 10.57 7.00 -15.18
CA PRO A 299 10.60 8.38 -15.65
C PRO A 299 9.78 8.56 -16.93
N VAL A 300 8.99 9.64 -16.99
CA VAL A 300 8.15 9.97 -18.15
C VAL A 300 9.01 10.04 -19.43
N GLY A 301 8.55 9.34 -20.47
CA GLY A 301 9.28 9.27 -21.75
C GLY A 301 10.66 8.63 -21.67
N GLY A 302 10.98 7.94 -20.60
CA GLY A 302 12.30 7.32 -20.39
C GLY A 302 13.42 8.33 -20.14
N VAL A 303 13.11 9.55 -19.71
CA VAL A 303 14.11 10.59 -19.43
C VAL A 303 14.17 10.91 -17.95
N LEU A 304 15.30 10.63 -17.31
CA LEU A 304 15.59 10.94 -15.92
C LEU A 304 16.59 12.09 -15.84
N ARG A 305 16.17 13.22 -15.25
CA ARG A 305 17.04 14.41 -15.05
C ARG A 305 17.80 14.84 -16.31
N GLY A 306 17.12 14.79 -17.47
CA GLY A 306 17.68 15.17 -18.77
C GLY A 306 18.48 14.08 -19.49
N ALA A 307 18.68 12.91 -18.88
CA ALA A 307 19.38 11.78 -19.48
C ALA A 307 18.40 10.65 -19.88
N ARG A 308 18.57 10.10 -21.07
CA ARG A 308 17.79 8.96 -21.57
C ARG A 308 18.13 7.70 -20.76
N THR A 309 17.08 6.99 -20.33
CA THR A 309 17.19 5.65 -19.73
C THR A 309 16.51 4.60 -20.62
N THR A 310 16.77 3.33 -20.36
CA THR A 310 16.16 2.20 -21.08
C THR A 310 15.04 1.53 -20.27
N MET A 311 14.61 2.10 -19.13
CA MET A 311 13.57 1.50 -18.28
C MET A 311 12.30 1.14 -19.03
N LEU A 312 11.82 2.03 -19.93
CA LEU A 312 10.60 1.82 -20.71
C LEU A 312 10.77 0.95 -21.95
N SER A 313 12.01 0.68 -22.38
CA SER A 313 12.31 -0.01 -23.63
C SER A 313 13.16 -1.27 -23.46
N ASP A 314 13.43 -1.69 -22.23
CA ASP A 314 14.08 -2.96 -21.95
C ASP A 314 13.18 -4.11 -22.38
N ALA A 315 13.71 -5.04 -23.17
CA ALA A 315 12.95 -6.17 -23.70
C ALA A 315 12.79 -7.32 -22.67
N ASP A 316 13.69 -7.40 -21.70
CA ASP A 316 13.77 -8.51 -20.76
C ASP A 316 13.10 -8.19 -19.43
N ILE A 317 13.18 -6.92 -18.96
CA ILE A 317 12.70 -6.52 -17.64
C ILE A 317 11.60 -5.46 -17.79
N ASN A 318 10.42 -5.75 -17.25
CA ASN A 318 9.31 -4.80 -17.22
C ASN A 318 9.69 -3.53 -16.44
N TYR A 319 9.30 -2.37 -16.97
CA TYR A 319 9.63 -1.04 -16.41
C TYR A 319 9.26 -0.85 -14.93
N GLU A 320 8.13 -1.41 -14.47
CA GLU A 320 7.75 -1.35 -13.06
C GLU A 320 8.79 -2.04 -12.16
N ARG A 321 9.45 -3.11 -12.65
CA ARG A 321 10.51 -3.82 -11.93
C ARG A 321 11.79 -3.00 -11.87
N HIS A 322 12.18 -2.35 -12.97
CA HIS A 322 13.29 -1.40 -12.97
C HIS A 322 13.08 -0.27 -11.96
N ALA A 323 11.91 0.35 -12.00
CA ALA A 323 11.58 1.45 -11.09
C ALA A 323 11.63 1.02 -9.63
N ARG A 324 11.07 -0.15 -9.28
CA ARG A 324 11.14 -0.69 -7.91
C ARG A 324 12.57 -0.98 -7.46
N ALA A 325 13.40 -1.57 -8.34
CA ALA A 325 14.80 -1.84 -8.04
C ALA A 325 15.58 -0.54 -7.77
N ALA A 326 15.39 0.48 -8.61
CA ALA A 326 16.06 1.77 -8.49
C ALA A 326 15.63 2.50 -7.20
N LEU A 327 14.33 2.68 -6.99
CA LEU A 327 13.82 3.38 -5.81
C LEU A 327 14.11 2.60 -4.52
N GLY A 328 14.00 1.27 -4.55
CA GLY A 328 14.35 0.41 -3.41
C GLY A 328 15.80 0.60 -2.96
N ALA A 329 16.74 0.70 -3.91
CA ALA A 329 18.14 0.97 -3.61
C ALA A 329 18.35 2.38 -3.00
N VAL A 330 17.67 3.38 -3.53
CA VAL A 330 17.71 4.75 -3.01
C VAL A 330 17.19 4.84 -1.58
N ILE A 331 16.02 4.28 -1.30
CA ILE A 331 15.45 4.28 0.06
C ILE A 331 16.37 3.48 1.00
N THR A 332 16.85 2.30 0.59
CA THR A 332 17.78 1.48 1.39
C THR A 332 19.07 2.22 1.69
N SER A 333 19.61 3.00 0.74
CA SER A 333 20.84 3.78 0.97
C SER A 333 20.66 4.88 2.02
N VAL A 334 19.45 5.39 2.19
CA VAL A 334 19.12 6.40 3.21
C VAL A 334 18.81 5.73 4.55
N THR A 335 18.00 4.67 4.57
CA THR A 335 17.46 4.06 5.81
C THR A 335 18.31 2.93 6.37
N GLY A 336 19.17 2.32 5.55
CA GLY A 336 19.98 1.15 5.93
C GLY A 336 19.20 -0.17 5.98
N ASP A 337 17.88 -0.19 5.73
CA ASP A 337 17.04 -1.40 5.80
C ASP A 337 16.43 -1.71 4.42
N PRO A 338 16.72 -2.90 3.82
CA PRO A 338 16.14 -3.30 2.54
C PRO A 338 14.69 -3.84 2.66
N ARG A 339 14.17 -4.00 3.86
CA ARG A 339 12.79 -4.45 4.12
C ARG A 339 11.83 -3.26 3.98
N ILE A 340 11.61 -2.86 2.74
CA ILE A 340 10.81 -1.70 2.34
C ILE A 340 9.64 -2.19 1.49
N PHE A 341 8.43 -1.71 1.78
CA PHE A 341 7.30 -1.94 0.90
C PHE A 341 7.34 -0.98 -0.28
N VAL A 342 7.77 -1.45 -1.44
CA VAL A 342 7.73 -0.70 -2.71
C VAL A 342 6.88 -1.45 -3.71
N SER A 343 5.83 -0.82 -4.24
CA SER A 343 5.00 -1.37 -5.30
C SER A 343 5.02 -0.47 -6.55
N GLY A 344 4.70 -1.02 -7.73
CA GLY A 344 4.74 -0.28 -9.00
C GLY A 344 3.41 0.32 -9.41
N GLY A 345 3.49 1.33 -10.28
CA GLY A 345 2.33 2.02 -10.85
C GLY A 345 1.75 3.09 -9.94
N THR A 346 1.63 4.31 -10.45
CA THR A 346 1.25 5.50 -9.67
C THR A 346 -0.01 6.19 -10.21
N GLU A 347 -0.84 5.46 -10.96
CA GLU A 347 -2.06 6.03 -11.54
C GLU A 347 -2.93 6.68 -10.47
N HIS A 348 -3.17 7.98 -10.63
CA HIS A 348 -3.95 8.82 -9.70
C HIS A 348 -3.41 8.87 -8.25
N GLN A 349 -2.09 8.63 -8.05
CA GLN A 349 -1.44 8.67 -6.72
C GLN A 349 -0.41 9.81 -6.60
N CYS A 350 -0.03 10.41 -7.71
CA CYS A 350 0.83 11.57 -7.84
C CYS A 350 0.82 12.02 -9.31
N LYS A 351 1.61 13.04 -9.64
CA LYS A 351 1.84 13.40 -11.05
C LYS A 351 2.71 12.36 -11.75
N PRO A 352 2.58 12.19 -13.08
CA PRO A 352 3.40 11.26 -13.83
C PRO A 352 4.91 11.46 -13.59
N GLY A 353 5.61 10.36 -13.30
CA GLY A 353 7.05 10.34 -13.02
C GLY A 353 7.43 10.61 -11.57
N GLU A 354 6.49 11.08 -10.75
CA GLU A 354 6.64 11.19 -9.29
C GLU A 354 6.30 9.85 -8.59
N ALA A 355 6.54 9.80 -7.28
CA ALA A 355 6.24 8.62 -6.47
C ALA A 355 5.87 8.99 -5.02
N PRO A 356 4.72 8.55 -4.47
CA PRO A 356 4.38 8.76 -3.07
C PRO A 356 5.23 7.88 -2.15
N ILE A 357 5.59 8.43 -0.99
CA ILE A 357 6.29 7.74 0.09
C ILE A 357 5.65 8.09 1.43
N ALA A 358 5.55 7.11 2.32
CA ALA A 358 5.19 7.32 3.72
C ALA A 358 6.15 6.58 4.65
N VAL A 359 6.41 7.16 5.82
CA VAL A 359 7.38 6.65 6.78
C VAL A 359 6.78 6.65 8.18
N ILE A 360 6.87 5.52 8.87
CA ILE A 360 6.54 5.42 10.29
C ILE A 360 7.84 5.50 11.08
N VAL A 361 7.86 6.37 12.09
CA VAL A 361 9.00 6.58 12.99
C VAL A 361 8.60 6.39 14.45
N GLU A 362 9.57 6.07 15.28
CA GLU A 362 9.49 6.14 16.74
C GLU A 362 10.02 7.50 17.20
N ILE A 363 9.31 8.16 18.15
CA ILE A 363 9.61 9.49 18.69
C ILE A 363 9.70 9.47 20.21
#